data_3de686dc9d6b183dcc5ec8d03eeb57ca
#
_entry.id   3de686dc9d6b183dcc5ec8d03eeb57ca
#
_cell.length_a   1.000
_cell.length_b   1.000
_cell.length_c   1.000
_cell.angle_alpha   90.00
_cell.angle_beta   90.00
_cell.angle_gamma   90.00
#
_symmetry.space_group_name_H-M   'P 1'
#
loop_
_entity.id
_entity.type
_entity.pdbx_description
1 polymer ?
#
loop_
_entity_poly.entity_id
_entity_poly.type
_entity_poly.pdbx_seq_one_letter_code
_entity_poly.pdbx_strand_id
1 'polypeptide(L)'
;MTQAASVQLFTLDDLSVGQRFTSGTHTLDEAQIKAFAAQFDPQPFHLDDAAAKDTLFGGLAASGWHTVAITMRLLVQSGLPLQGGIIGSGGTIEWPRPTRPGDTLTVVSEVMALEPSRTRPDRGRATIRSETRNQRGEPVQVITMKLVVPRRGPKG
;
A
#
# COMPACT_ATOMS: atom_id res chain seq x y z
N MET A 1 29.01 -10.40 -13.89
CA MET A 1 28.43 -9.55 -12.85
C MET A 1 27.25 -8.81 -13.45
N THR A 2 26.04 -9.21 -13.10
CA THR A 2 24.83 -8.48 -13.47
C THR A 2 24.80 -7.20 -12.64
N GLN A 3 25.00 -6.06 -13.28
CA GLN A 3 24.71 -4.77 -12.63
C GLN A 3 23.21 -4.79 -12.28
N ALA A 4 22.89 -4.74 -10.99
CA ALA A 4 21.54 -4.47 -10.55
C ALA A 4 21.13 -3.13 -11.18
N ALA A 5 20.09 -3.16 -12.02
CA ALA A 5 19.52 -1.95 -12.59
C ALA A 5 19.21 -1.00 -11.42
N SER A 6 19.81 0.18 -11.42
CA SER A 6 19.51 1.20 -10.41
C SER A 6 18.03 1.58 -10.54
N VAL A 7 17.25 1.34 -9.48
CA VAL A 7 15.84 1.74 -9.45
C VAL A 7 15.79 3.26 -9.49
N GLN A 8 15.09 3.81 -10.49
CA GLN A 8 14.86 5.25 -10.56
C GLN A 8 13.95 5.66 -9.41
N LEU A 9 14.41 6.60 -8.58
CA LEU A 9 13.61 7.21 -7.53
C LEU A 9 13.02 8.54 -8.03
N PHE A 10 11.75 8.76 -7.73
CA PHE A 10 11.01 9.93 -8.19
C PHE A 10 10.98 11.01 -7.13
N THR A 11 11.30 12.24 -7.54
CA THR A 11 11.04 13.46 -6.75
C THR A 11 9.66 13.99 -7.11
N LEU A 12 9.17 14.98 -6.38
CA LEU A 12 7.90 15.62 -6.71
C LEU A 12 7.87 16.16 -8.15
N ASP A 13 9.01 16.69 -8.60
CA ASP A 13 9.16 17.25 -9.95
C ASP A 13 9.08 16.20 -11.06
N ASP A 14 9.34 14.93 -10.73
CA ASP A 14 9.29 13.82 -11.68
C ASP A 14 7.90 13.20 -11.80
N LEU A 15 6.99 13.55 -10.90
CA LEU A 15 5.64 13.00 -10.86
C LEU A 15 4.67 13.82 -11.71
N SER A 16 3.67 13.16 -12.26
CA SER A 16 2.59 13.78 -13.02
C SER A 16 1.25 13.24 -12.57
N VAL A 17 0.23 14.10 -12.50
CA VAL A 17 -1.14 13.66 -12.21
C VAL A 17 -1.60 12.65 -13.25
N GLY A 18 -2.19 11.55 -12.79
CA GLY A 18 -2.60 10.44 -13.64
C GLY A 18 -1.53 9.37 -13.84
N GLN A 19 -0.29 9.62 -13.43
CA GLN A 19 0.79 8.62 -13.50
C GLN A 19 0.47 7.43 -12.63
N ARG A 20 0.73 6.21 -13.14
CA ARG A 20 0.45 4.96 -12.44
C ARG A 20 1.71 4.16 -12.18
N PHE A 21 1.69 3.46 -11.04
CA PHE A 21 2.73 2.54 -10.62
C PHE A 21 2.08 1.22 -10.22
N THR A 22 2.72 0.10 -10.57
CA THR A 22 2.23 -1.24 -10.21
C THR A 22 3.32 -1.95 -9.42
N SER A 23 2.96 -2.53 -8.28
CA SER A 23 3.87 -3.30 -7.44
C SER A 23 4.09 -4.72 -7.94
N GLY A 24 5.03 -5.44 -7.34
CA GLY A 24 5.06 -6.89 -7.35
C GLY A 24 3.89 -7.49 -6.60
N THR A 25 3.96 -8.77 -6.29
CA THR A 25 2.87 -9.51 -5.65
C THR A 25 3.26 -10.06 -4.29
N HIS A 26 2.25 -10.30 -3.45
CA HIS A 26 2.39 -11.02 -2.18
C HIS A 26 1.23 -11.98 -2.03
N THR A 27 1.53 -13.27 -1.86
CA THR A 27 0.51 -14.28 -1.57
C THR A 27 0.37 -14.45 -0.07
N LEU A 28 -0.84 -14.30 0.42
CA LEU A 28 -1.18 -14.34 1.83
C LEU A 28 -1.77 -15.69 2.19
N ASP A 29 -1.14 -16.42 3.11
CA ASP A 29 -1.65 -17.70 3.58
C ASP A 29 -2.33 -17.59 4.96
N GLU A 30 -3.00 -18.66 5.36
CA GLU A 30 -3.71 -18.75 6.64
C GLU A 30 -2.78 -18.52 7.83
N ALA A 31 -1.56 -19.06 7.78
CA ALA A 31 -0.59 -18.92 8.86
C ALA A 31 -0.18 -17.48 9.08
N GLN A 32 0.04 -16.73 8.00
CA GLN A 32 0.36 -15.30 8.07
C GLN A 32 -0.80 -14.50 8.67
N ILE A 33 -2.04 -14.77 8.25
CA ILE A 33 -3.24 -14.10 8.75
C ILE A 33 -3.34 -14.24 10.26
N LYS A 34 -3.24 -15.48 10.75
CA LYS A 34 -3.34 -15.78 12.18
C LYS A 34 -2.20 -15.19 13.00
N ALA A 35 -0.97 -15.24 12.47
CA ALA A 35 0.21 -14.70 13.16
C ALA A 35 0.12 -13.19 13.35
N PHE A 36 -0.28 -12.46 12.31
CA PHE A 36 -0.49 -11.02 12.43
C PHE A 36 -1.61 -10.69 13.41
N ALA A 37 -2.73 -11.39 13.27
CA ALA A 37 -3.90 -11.16 14.12
C ALA A 37 -3.61 -11.44 15.59
N ALA A 38 -2.91 -12.52 15.90
CA ALA A 38 -2.55 -12.86 17.28
C ALA A 38 -1.73 -11.75 17.94
N GLN A 39 -0.94 -11.05 17.17
CA GLN A 39 -0.05 -9.99 17.67
C GLN A 39 -0.75 -8.62 17.72
N PHE A 40 -1.59 -8.26 16.73
CA PHE A 40 -2.08 -6.89 16.55
C PHE A 40 -3.60 -6.74 16.47
N ASP A 41 -4.36 -7.80 16.18
CA ASP A 41 -5.81 -7.73 16.00
C ASP A 41 -6.44 -9.09 16.35
N PRO A 42 -6.41 -9.47 17.65
CA PRO A 42 -6.80 -10.82 18.09
C PRO A 42 -8.32 -11.01 18.15
N GLN A 43 -9.00 -10.79 17.05
CA GLN A 43 -10.43 -11.03 16.91
C GLN A 43 -10.70 -12.40 16.31
N PRO A 44 -11.78 -13.12 16.74
CA PRO A 44 -12.02 -14.50 16.31
C PRO A 44 -12.03 -14.72 14.80
N PHE A 45 -12.58 -13.81 14.02
CA PHE A 45 -12.68 -13.95 12.56
C PHE A 45 -11.34 -13.77 11.83
N HIS A 46 -10.27 -13.38 12.55
CA HIS A 46 -8.90 -13.32 12.05
C HIS A 46 -8.01 -14.43 12.63
N LEU A 47 -8.53 -15.20 13.58
CA LEU A 47 -7.76 -16.22 14.30
C LEU A 47 -8.21 -17.66 14.01
N ASP A 48 -9.49 -17.86 13.65
CA ASP A 48 -10.08 -19.19 13.51
C ASP A 48 -11.15 -19.18 12.43
N ASP A 49 -10.97 -20.02 11.40
CA ASP A 49 -11.91 -20.14 10.29
C ASP A 49 -13.30 -20.60 10.76
N ALA A 50 -13.35 -21.56 11.68
CA ALA A 50 -14.64 -22.06 12.19
C ALA A 50 -15.40 -20.98 12.95
N ALA A 51 -14.71 -20.20 13.77
CA ALA A 51 -15.30 -19.08 14.50
C ALA A 51 -15.74 -17.94 13.55
N ALA A 52 -15.06 -17.79 12.43
CA ALA A 52 -15.35 -16.75 11.45
C ALA A 52 -16.61 -17.03 10.62
N LYS A 53 -17.04 -18.28 10.49
CA LYS A 53 -18.14 -18.69 9.61
C LYS A 53 -19.48 -18.03 9.94
N ASP A 54 -19.75 -17.84 11.21
CA ASP A 54 -21.00 -17.22 11.69
C ASP A 54 -20.92 -15.69 11.83
N THR A 55 -19.84 -15.09 11.33
CA THR A 55 -19.64 -13.63 11.33
C THR A 55 -19.92 -13.03 9.97
N LEU A 56 -19.87 -11.70 9.88
CA LEU A 56 -20.00 -10.97 8.61
C LEU A 56 -19.01 -11.45 7.55
N PHE A 57 -17.86 -11.99 7.96
CA PHE A 57 -16.84 -12.46 7.03
C PHE A 57 -17.17 -13.83 6.41
N GLY A 58 -18.00 -14.64 7.05
CA GLY A 58 -18.38 -15.97 6.55
C GLY A 58 -17.23 -16.97 6.43
N GLY A 59 -16.10 -16.69 7.04
CA GLY A 59 -14.87 -17.47 7.02
C GLY A 59 -13.69 -16.62 7.42
N LEU A 60 -12.52 -17.24 7.55
CA LEU A 60 -11.30 -16.53 7.96
C LEU A 60 -10.96 -15.40 7.00
N ALA A 61 -10.74 -14.21 7.55
CA ALA A 61 -10.33 -13.02 6.82
C ALA A 61 -9.10 -12.40 7.47
N ALA A 62 -8.23 -11.80 6.67
CA ALA A 62 -7.11 -11.03 7.19
C ALA A 62 -7.62 -9.75 7.87
N SER A 63 -6.93 -9.34 8.93
CA SER A 63 -7.15 -8.00 9.49
C SER A 63 -6.95 -6.94 8.42
N GLY A 64 -7.79 -5.90 8.41
CA GLY A 64 -7.59 -4.75 7.52
C GLY A 64 -6.22 -4.13 7.71
N TRP A 65 -5.72 -4.07 8.93
CA TRP A 65 -4.37 -3.56 9.24
C TRP A 65 -3.27 -4.44 8.68
N HIS A 66 -3.51 -5.74 8.55
CA HIS A 66 -2.59 -6.65 7.88
C HIS A 66 -2.50 -6.34 6.38
N THR A 67 -3.65 -6.11 5.74
CA THR A 67 -3.70 -5.69 4.34
C THR A 67 -2.98 -4.36 4.13
N VAL A 68 -3.11 -3.42 5.06
CA VAL A 68 -2.35 -2.16 5.04
C VAL A 68 -0.85 -2.42 5.11
N ALA A 69 -0.42 -3.30 6.02
CA ALA A 69 1.01 -3.62 6.19
C ALA A 69 1.60 -4.28 4.94
N ILE A 70 0.87 -5.21 4.33
CA ILE A 70 1.28 -5.85 3.06
C ILE A 70 1.37 -4.81 1.94
N THR A 71 0.38 -3.93 1.83
CA THR A 71 0.38 -2.83 0.87
C THR A 71 1.63 -1.97 1.02
N MET A 72 1.97 -1.58 2.24
CA MET A 72 3.18 -0.80 2.51
C MET A 72 4.44 -1.54 2.05
N ARG A 73 4.56 -2.81 2.37
CA ARG A 73 5.70 -3.63 1.94
C ARG A 73 5.83 -3.64 0.41
N LEU A 74 4.74 -3.83 -0.31
CA LEU A 74 4.74 -3.84 -1.77
C LEU A 74 5.10 -2.47 -2.36
N LEU A 75 4.61 -1.39 -1.77
CA LEU A 75 4.96 -0.03 -2.18
C LEU A 75 6.44 0.27 -1.97
N VAL A 76 6.98 -0.09 -0.81
CA VAL A 76 8.38 0.16 -0.46
C VAL A 76 9.34 -0.68 -1.29
N GLN A 77 8.98 -1.93 -1.60
CA GLN A 77 9.83 -2.82 -2.38
C GLN A 77 10.00 -2.37 -3.83
N SER A 78 8.92 -1.94 -4.49
CA SER A 78 8.97 -1.53 -5.90
C SER A 78 7.75 -0.76 -6.39
N GLY A 79 6.66 -0.79 -5.62
CA GLY A 79 5.36 -0.30 -6.08
C GLY A 79 5.24 1.21 -6.13
N LEU A 80 6.06 1.94 -5.37
CA LEU A 80 6.03 3.40 -5.38
C LEU A 80 7.43 3.94 -5.03
N PRO A 81 8.32 4.05 -6.04
CA PRO A 81 9.73 4.36 -5.82
C PRO A 81 9.96 5.86 -5.63
N LEU A 82 9.57 6.38 -4.48
CA LEU A 82 9.76 7.78 -4.13
C LEU A 82 11.11 8.04 -3.48
N GLN A 83 11.73 9.14 -3.84
CA GLN A 83 12.94 9.61 -3.19
C GLN A 83 12.64 9.94 -1.72
N GLY A 84 13.52 9.51 -0.83
CA GLY A 84 13.37 9.73 0.61
C GLY A 84 12.39 8.79 1.30
N GLY A 85 11.83 7.81 0.60
CA GLY A 85 10.88 6.84 1.13
C GLY A 85 9.44 7.31 1.11
N ILE A 86 8.55 6.51 1.68
CA ILE A 86 7.11 6.79 1.71
C ILE A 86 6.76 7.36 3.08
N ILE A 87 6.50 8.66 3.13
CA ILE A 87 6.20 9.38 4.37
C ILE A 87 4.79 9.97 4.25
N GLY A 88 3.84 9.37 4.97
CA GLY A 88 2.45 9.82 4.97
C GLY A 88 2.18 10.91 5.99
N SER A 89 1.34 11.86 5.63
CA SER A 89 0.85 12.90 6.53
C SER A 89 -0.63 12.74 6.90
N GLY A 90 -1.32 11.81 6.27
CA GLY A 90 -2.71 11.49 6.53
C GLY A 90 -3.43 11.03 5.28
N GLY A 91 -4.64 10.51 5.46
CA GLY A 91 -5.42 10.03 4.34
C GLY A 91 -6.63 9.22 4.78
N THR A 92 -7.16 8.44 3.85
CA THR A 92 -8.32 7.58 4.06
C THR A 92 -8.01 6.13 3.67
N ILE A 93 -8.68 5.21 4.34
CA ILE A 93 -8.59 3.77 4.06
C ILE A 93 -10.01 3.23 3.93
N GLU A 94 -10.23 2.42 2.88
CA GLU A 94 -11.48 1.70 2.68
C GLU A 94 -11.18 0.23 2.38
N TRP A 95 -12.03 -0.66 2.85
CA TRP A 95 -11.96 -2.11 2.61
C TRP A 95 -13.25 -2.59 1.94
N PRO A 96 -13.34 -2.53 0.60
CA PRO A 96 -14.57 -2.94 -0.10
C PRO A 96 -14.83 -4.45 -0.07
N ARG A 97 -13.79 -5.27 0.17
CA ARG A 97 -13.88 -6.73 0.25
C ARG A 97 -12.92 -7.27 1.29
N PRO A 98 -13.24 -8.40 1.94
CA PRO A 98 -12.27 -9.07 2.81
C PRO A 98 -11.12 -9.67 1.99
N THR A 99 -9.92 -9.66 2.57
CA THR A 99 -8.77 -10.40 2.06
C THR A 99 -8.79 -11.79 2.65
N ARG A 100 -8.71 -12.81 1.80
CA ARG A 100 -8.85 -14.22 2.18
C ARG A 100 -7.52 -14.97 2.14
N PRO A 101 -7.42 -16.08 2.89
CA PRO A 101 -6.28 -16.98 2.73
C PRO A 101 -6.14 -17.43 1.29
N GLY A 102 -4.92 -17.42 0.78
CA GLY A 102 -4.61 -17.77 -0.61
C GLY A 102 -4.69 -16.61 -1.60
N ASP A 103 -5.16 -15.45 -1.18
CA ASP A 103 -5.18 -14.29 -2.07
C ASP A 103 -3.76 -13.83 -2.42
N THR A 104 -3.57 -13.50 -3.68
CA THR A 104 -2.34 -12.88 -4.17
C THR A 104 -2.62 -11.40 -4.43
N LEU A 105 -1.94 -10.55 -3.70
CA LEU A 105 -2.17 -9.11 -3.69
C LEU A 105 -1.17 -8.36 -4.57
N THR A 106 -1.68 -7.38 -5.29
CA THR A 106 -0.91 -6.43 -6.10
C THR A 106 -1.43 -5.02 -5.83
N VAL A 107 -0.56 -4.03 -5.79
CA VAL A 107 -0.97 -2.64 -5.56
C VAL A 107 -0.80 -1.83 -6.84
N VAL A 108 -1.86 -1.14 -7.23
CA VAL A 108 -1.84 -0.17 -8.34
C VAL A 108 -2.05 1.21 -7.74
N SER A 109 -1.08 2.09 -7.92
CA SER A 109 -1.09 3.45 -7.39
C SER A 109 -1.23 4.47 -8.49
N GLU A 110 -2.00 5.52 -8.25
CA GLU A 110 -2.20 6.63 -9.17
C GLU A 110 -1.96 7.95 -8.47
N VAL A 111 -1.22 8.84 -9.13
CA VAL A 111 -1.00 10.20 -8.65
C VAL A 111 -2.27 11.02 -8.91
N MET A 112 -2.92 11.46 -7.84
CA MET A 112 -4.18 12.20 -7.91
C MET A 112 -3.99 13.71 -7.88
N ALA A 113 -3.00 14.19 -7.12
CA ALA A 113 -2.71 15.62 -6.97
C ALA A 113 -1.25 15.83 -6.58
N LEU A 114 -0.70 16.96 -6.97
CA LEU A 114 0.67 17.38 -6.62
C LEU A 114 0.62 18.83 -6.12
N GLU A 115 1.15 19.06 -4.92
CA GLU A 115 1.16 20.38 -4.29
C GLU A 115 2.54 20.70 -3.73
N PRO A 116 3.32 21.57 -4.41
CA PRO A 116 4.55 22.09 -3.80
C PRO A 116 4.24 22.78 -2.48
N SER A 117 5.12 22.61 -1.48
CA SER A 117 4.94 23.30 -0.20
C SER A 117 5.12 24.81 -0.37
N ARG A 118 4.25 25.57 0.28
CA ARG A 118 4.33 27.04 0.27
C ARG A 118 5.44 27.57 1.20
N THR A 119 5.78 26.80 2.23
CA THR A 119 6.69 27.21 3.29
C THR A 119 8.05 26.52 3.21
N ARG A 120 8.11 25.35 2.55
CA ARG A 120 9.31 24.54 2.43
C ARG A 120 9.59 24.22 0.97
N PRO A 121 10.50 24.98 0.31
CA PRO A 121 10.75 24.83 -1.12
C PRO A 121 11.42 23.52 -1.52
N ASP A 122 11.95 22.77 -0.55
CA ASP A 122 12.62 21.48 -0.76
C ASP A 122 11.67 20.27 -0.84
N ARG A 123 10.36 20.48 -0.69
CA ARG A 123 9.37 19.40 -0.63
C ARG A 123 7.98 19.85 -1.07
N GLY A 124 7.09 18.88 -1.15
CA GLY A 124 5.68 19.09 -1.35
C GLY A 124 4.89 17.85 -0.99
N ARG A 125 3.63 17.81 -1.39
CA ARG A 125 2.73 16.68 -1.18
C ARG A 125 2.30 16.07 -2.49
N ALA A 126 2.32 14.75 -2.53
CA ALA A 126 1.67 13.97 -3.57
C ALA A 126 0.49 13.25 -2.95
N THR A 127 -0.70 13.43 -3.49
CA THR A 127 -1.86 12.62 -3.10
C THR A 127 -1.86 11.40 -3.99
N ILE A 128 -1.69 10.23 -3.39
CA ILE A 128 -1.58 8.94 -4.08
C ILE A 128 -2.76 8.08 -3.67
N ARG A 129 -3.49 7.56 -4.66
CA ARG A 129 -4.52 6.55 -4.46
C ARG A 129 -3.93 5.19 -4.80
N SER A 130 -3.83 4.32 -3.81
CA SER A 130 -3.28 2.97 -3.96
C SER A 130 -4.40 1.95 -3.75
N GLU A 131 -4.66 1.18 -4.79
CA GLU A 131 -5.67 0.13 -4.80
C GLU A 131 -4.96 -1.22 -4.70
N THR A 132 -5.22 -1.94 -3.60
CA THR A 132 -4.72 -3.29 -3.39
C THR A 132 -5.75 -4.26 -3.94
N ARG A 133 -5.34 -5.07 -4.90
CA ARG A 133 -6.21 -6.00 -5.63
C ARG A 133 -5.81 -7.44 -5.37
N ASN A 134 -6.80 -8.33 -5.34
CA ASN A 134 -6.55 -9.77 -5.30
C ASN A 134 -6.24 -10.32 -6.71
N GLN A 135 -6.06 -11.63 -6.83
CA GLN A 135 -5.71 -12.30 -8.10
C GLN A 135 -6.80 -12.21 -9.17
N ARG A 136 -8.01 -11.85 -8.80
CA ARG A 136 -9.12 -11.62 -9.73
C ARG A 136 -9.23 -10.16 -10.17
N GLY A 137 -8.30 -9.32 -9.75
CA GLY A 137 -8.35 -7.88 -10.02
C GLY A 137 -9.35 -7.11 -9.18
N GLU A 138 -9.92 -7.74 -8.14
CA GLU A 138 -10.90 -7.11 -7.27
C GLU A 138 -10.20 -6.29 -6.19
N PRO A 139 -10.63 -5.04 -5.96
CA PRO A 139 -10.05 -4.23 -4.90
C PRO A 139 -10.47 -4.76 -3.52
N VAL A 140 -9.50 -5.04 -2.67
CA VAL A 140 -9.70 -5.42 -1.27
C VAL A 140 -9.41 -4.26 -0.33
N GLN A 141 -8.69 -3.26 -0.81
CA GLN A 141 -8.36 -2.07 -0.05
C GLN A 141 -8.09 -0.90 -0.99
N VAL A 142 -8.54 0.28 -0.60
CA VAL A 142 -8.23 1.53 -1.28
C VAL A 142 -7.70 2.51 -0.23
N ILE A 143 -6.46 2.92 -0.40
CA ILE A 143 -5.84 3.94 0.44
C ILE A 143 -5.61 5.19 -0.41
N THR A 144 -6.07 6.34 0.07
CA THR A 144 -5.72 7.62 -0.52
C THR A 144 -4.92 8.39 0.52
N MET A 145 -3.63 8.59 0.26
CA MET A 145 -2.70 9.18 1.21
C MET A 145 -2.05 10.42 0.64
N LYS A 146 -1.85 11.40 1.50
CA LYS A 146 -0.99 12.55 1.22
C LYS A 146 0.41 12.20 1.68
N LEU A 147 1.35 12.14 0.72
CA LEU A 147 2.74 11.78 0.97
C LEU A 147 3.62 13.02 0.88
N VAL A 148 4.58 13.12 1.78
CA VAL A 148 5.60 14.16 1.73
C VAL A 148 6.72 13.69 0.81
N VAL A 149 6.93 14.40 -0.29
CA VAL A 149 7.92 14.02 -1.30
C VAL A 149 8.92 15.17 -1.49
N PRO A 150 10.24 14.87 -1.46
CA PRO A 150 11.23 15.90 -1.70
C PRO A 150 11.20 16.38 -3.14
N ARG A 151 11.56 17.65 -3.31
CA ARG A 151 11.78 18.23 -4.63
C ARG A 151 13.22 18.01 -5.07
N ARG A 152 13.44 18.12 -6.37
CA ARG A 152 14.80 18.13 -6.91
C ARG A 152 15.53 19.35 -6.36
N GLY A 153 16.67 19.11 -5.71
CA GLY A 153 17.46 20.19 -5.14
C GLY A 153 18.02 21.13 -6.20
N PRO A 154 18.41 22.35 -5.82
CA PRO A 154 19.11 23.22 -6.75
C PRO A 154 20.36 22.51 -7.24
N LYS A 155 20.57 22.51 -8.56
CA LYS A 155 21.82 22.03 -9.13
C LYS A 155 22.92 22.96 -8.66
N GLY A 156 23.77 22.46 -7.76
CA GLY A 156 24.97 23.14 -7.36
C GLY A 156 26.02 23.09 -8.43
#